data_6fba4a347fa274670688fc1d6c9ad666
#
_entry.id   6fba4a347fa274670688fc1d6c9ad666
#
_cell.length_a   1.000
_cell.length_b   1.000
_cell.length_c   1.000
_cell.angle_alpha   90.00
_cell.angle_beta   90.00
_cell.angle_gamma   90.00
#
_symmetry.space_group_name_H-M   'P 1'
#
loop_
_entity.id
_entity.type
_entity.pdbx_description
1 polymer ?
#
loop_
_entity_poly.entity_id
_entity_poly.type
_entity_poly.pdbx_seq_one_letter_code
_entity_poly.pdbx_strand_id
1 'polypeptide(L)'
;MKYVLPLLLMLVSFSSFGQQHQLGLRLGDPYGITYKTPVNDKFSFEGILGRGSQNSGQYYRRTFENNRPVSSARYFAHQVSGAISLQARGIYEESFSEDFNISEGELTVYAGLGLQVRSVSIDYFYNTPNATEGATELIESRSNIDFGPEIFIGSSYYFEDLPISIFVELGFLTEIVDRLHLKGQGAIGVRYLFGN
;
A
#
# COMPACT_ATOMS: atom_id res chain seq x y z
N MET A 1 3.45 10.21 -25.36
CA MET A 1 4.76 9.84 -24.82
C MET A 1 5.82 10.95 -24.74
N LYS A 2 5.68 12.10 -25.44
CA LYS A 2 6.70 13.19 -25.43
C LYS A 2 6.79 14.01 -24.12
N TYR A 3 5.82 13.94 -23.22
CA TYR A 3 5.74 14.76 -22.00
C TYR A 3 5.99 14.00 -20.70
N VAL A 4 6.12 12.67 -20.76
CA VAL A 4 6.39 11.84 -19.57
C VAL A 4 7.85 11.95 -19.13
N LEU A 5 8.77 12.08 -20.09
CA LEU A 5 10.20 12.19 -19.80
C LEU A 5 10.58 13.49 -19.07
N PRO A 6 10.09 14.71 -19.46
CA PRO A 6 10.36 15.92 -18.70
C PRO A 6 9.69 15.94 -17.32
N LEU A 7 8.54 15.30 -17.14
CA LEU A 7 7.90 15.17 -15.84
C LEU A 7 8.71 14.25 -14.90
N LEU A 8 9.28 13.18 -15.45
CA LEU A 8 10.18 12.28 -14.71
C LEU A 8 11.50 12.96 -14.34
N LEU A 9 12.04 13.80 -15.24
CA LEU A 9 13.24 14.61 -15.00
C LEU A 9 13.00 15.74 -13.99
N MET A 10 11.81 16.32 -13.94
CA MET A 10 11.44 17.31 -12.92
C MET A 10 11.38 16.72 -11.52
N LEU A 11 10.98 15.44 -11.37
CA LEU A 11 10.97 14.74 -10.10
C LEU A 11 12.38 14.41 -9.56
N VAL A 12 13.38 14.34 -10.44
CA VAL A 12 14.77 14.06 -10.06
C VAL A 12 15.53 15.34 -9.63
N SER A 13 15.02 16.53 -9.94
CA SER A 13 15.71 17.80 -9.71
C SER A 13 15.55 18.38 -8.29
N PHE A 14 14.79 17.76 -7.41
CA PHE A 14 14.71 18.14 -6.00
C PHE A 14 15.83 17.48 -5.17
N SER A 15 17.08 17.63 -5.61
CA SER A 15 18.23 17.31 -4.79
C SER A 15 18.42 18.45 -3.78
N SER A 16 17.72 18.42 -2.68
CA SER A 16 17.99 19.25 -1.52
C SER A 16 19.32 18.81 -0.91
N PHE A 17 20.29 19.69 -0.91
CA PHE A 17 21.56 19.51 -0.25
C PHE A 17 21.30 19.28 1.26
N GLY A 18 21.78 18.17 1.81
CA GLY A 18 21.81 17.89 3.24
C GLY A 18 20.70 17.01 3.80
N GLN A 19 19.83 16.44 2.97
CA GLN A 19 18.73 15.58 3.45
C GLN A 19 18.92 14.12 3.03
N GLN A 20 18.87 13.20 4.00
CA GLN A 20 19.09 11.78 3.76
C GLN A 20 17.88 11.11 3.16
N HIS A 21 18.06 10.54 1.98
CA HIS A 21 17.07 9.65 1.36
C HIS A 21 17.04 8.30 2.08
N GLN A 22 15.92 7.63 2.05
CA GLN A 22 15.76 6.35 2.72
C GLN A 22 15.15 5.33 1.76
N LEU A 23 15.80 4.19 1.62
CA LEU A 23 15.30 3.03 0.89
C LEU A 23 15.10 1.88 1.86
N GLY A 24 13.94 1.24 1.84
CA GLY A 24 13.64 0.24 2.85
C GLY A 24 12.79 -0.92 2.40
N LEU A 25 12.67 -1.87 3.31
CA LEU A 25 11.78 -3.01 3.22
C LEU A 25 10.66 -2.84 4.24
N ARG A 26 9.44 -3.11 3.79
CA ARG A 26 8.21 -3.03 4.55
C ARG A 26 7.56 -4.40 4.64
N LEU A 27 7.23 -4.84 5.84
CA LEU A 27 6.47 -6.06 6.12
C LEU A 27 5.13 -5.68 6.73
N GLY A 28 4.04 -6.11 6.10
CA GLY A 28 2.68 -5.79 6.51
C GLY A 28 1.73 -5.64 5.32
N ASP A 29 0.83 -4.69 5.37
CA ASP A 29 -0.11 -4.41 4.29
C ASP A 29 0.04 -2.96 3.78
N PRO A 30 0.53 -2.77 2.55
CA PRO A 30 1.21 -3.74 1.70
C PRO A 30 2.63 -4.08 2.19
N TYR A 31 3.12 -5.27 1.86
CA TYR A 31 4.54 -5.59 2.01
C TYR A 31 5.30 -5.25 0.71
N GLY A 32 6.52 -4.78 0.82
CA GLY A 32 7.29 -4.38 -0.36
C GLY A 32 8.47 -3.47 -0.06
N ILE A 33 8.76 -2.61 -1.02
CA ILE A 33 9.86 -1.65 -0.98
C ILE A 33 9.28 -0.26 -0.74
N THR A 34 9.94 0.50 0.12
CA THR A 34 9.61 1.89 0.40
C THR A 34 10.80 2.80 0.07
N TYR A 35 10.51 3.95 -0.52
CA TYR A 35 11.47 5.03 -0.74
C TYR A 35 10.91 6.31 -0.15
N LYS A 36 11.62 6.88 0.84
CA LYS A 36 11.25 8.12 1.51
C LYS A 36 12.30 9.20 1.21
N THR A 37 11.82 10.38 0.89
CA THR A 37 12.66 11.55 0.63
C THR A 37 12.16 12.74 1.45
N PRO A 38 12.99 13.37 2.25
CA PRO A 38 12.62 14.58 2.99
C PRO A 38 12.44 15.75 2.01
N VAL A 39 11.53 16.64 2.36
CA VAL A 39 11.29 17.93 1.68
C VAL A 39 11.86 19.07 2.52
N ASN A 40 11.73 18.94 3.84
CA ASN A 40 12.31 19.81 4.85
C ASN A 40 12.38 19.03 6.17
N ASP A 41 12.73 19.70 7.26
CA ASP A 41 12.97 19.08 8.58
C ASP A 41 11.75 18.33 9.14
N LYS A 42 10.53 18.69 8.72
CA LYS A 42 9.29 18.11 9.24
C LYS A 42 8.44 17.37 8.18
N PHE A 43 8.72 17.59 6.91
CA PHE A 43 7.92 17.02 5.83
C PHE A 43 8.74 16.13 4.92
N SER A 44 8.17 14.96 4.61
CA SER A 44 8.75 13.97 3.70
C SER A 44 7.71 13.46 2.70
N PHE A 45 8.19 13.00 1.54
CA PHE A 45 7.41 12.18 0.63
C PHE A 45 7.88 10.73 0.67
N GLU A 46 6.92 9.81 0.56
CA GLU A 46 7.21 8.38 0.49
C GLU A 46 6.46 7.72 -0.66
N GLY A 47 7.17 6.91 -1.42
CA GLY A 47 6.61 5.99 -2.41
C GLY A 47 6.75 4.55 -1.92
N ILE A 48 5.71 3.74 -2.07
CA ILE A 48 5.73 2.32 -1.73
C ILE A 48 5.28 1.52 -2.93
N LEU A 49 6.10 0.54 -3.31
CA LEU A 49 5.76 -0.48 -4.30
C LEU A 49 5.75 -1.84 -3.61
N GLY A 50 4.62 -2.52 -3.66
CA GLY A 50 4.50 -3.75 -2.92
C GLY A 50 3.33 -4.62 -3.34
N ARG A 51 2.98 -5.53 -2.45
CA ARG A 51 1.86 -6.44 -2.61
C ARG A 51 0.92 -6.31 -1.41
N GLY A 52 -0.32 -5.94 -1.68
CA GLY A 52 -1.34 -5.80 -0.64
C GLY A 52 -1.96 -7.13 -0.22
N SER A 53 -2.52 -7.18 0.97
CA SER A 53 -3.33 -8.30 1.41
C SER A 53 -4.68 -8.32 0.69
N GLN A 54 -5.30 -9.48 0.68
CA GLN A 54 -6.63 -9.67 0.10
C GLN A 54 -7.69 -8.92 0.92
N ASN A 55 -8.79 -8.54 0.26
CA ASN A 55 -10.00 -8.11 0.95
C ASN A 55 -10.70 -9.33 1.59
N SER A 56 -11.72 -9.08 2.40
CA SER A 56 -12.47 -10.18 3.04
C SER A 56 -13.18 -11.06 2.00
N GLY A 57 -13.34 -12.35 2.30
CA GLY A 57 -14.06 -13.27 1.42
C GLY A 57 -15.50 -12.82 1.12
N GLN A 58 -16.15 -12.12 2.06
CA GLN A 58 -17.47 -11.52 1.82
C GLN A 58 -17.43 -10.39 0.79
N TYR A 59 -16.33 -9.64 0.71
CA TYR A 59 -16.15 -8.61 -0.30
C TYR A 59 -16.21 -9.21 -1.70
N TYR A 60 -15.40 -10.22 -1.99
CA TYR A 60 -15.35 -10.87 -3.29
C TYR A 60 -16.65 -11.59 -3.64
N ARG A 61 -17.26 -12.29 -2.68
CA ARG A 61 -18.55 -12.93 -2.87
C ARG A 61 -19.63 -11.92 -3.31
N ARG A 62 -19.76 -10.79 -2.61
CA ARG A 62 -20.73 -9.75 -2.97
C ARG A 62 -20.43 -9.12 -4.32
N THR A 63 -19.14 -8.91 -4.65
CA THR A 63 -18.71 -8.40 -5.96
C THR A 63 -19.14 -9.36 -7.07
N PHE A 64 -18.98 -10.67 -6.88
CA PHE A 64 -19.47 -11.67 -7.83
C PHE A 64 -21.00 -11.67 -7.92
N GLU A 65 -21.71 -11.69 -6.80
CA GLU A 65 -23.17 -11.73 -6.74
C GLU A 65 -23.82 -10.53 -7.43
N ASN A 66 -23.20 -9.35 -7.34
CA ASN A 66 -23.68 -8.14 -8.02
C ASN A 66 -23.36 -8.11 -9.52
N ASN A 67 -22.34 -8.84 -9.97
CA ASN A 67 -21.87 -8.85 -11.35
C ASN A 67 -21.75 -10.29 -11.87
N ARG A 68 -22.83 -11.06 -11.80
CA ARG A 68 -22.84 -12.46 -12.27
C ARG A 68 -22.64 -12.53 -13.78
N PRO A 69 -21.81 -13.46 -14.30
CA PRO A 69 -21.65 -13.64 -15.75
C PRO A 69 -22.94 -14.06 -16.44
N VAL A 70 -23.78 -14.83 -15.75
CA VAL A 70 -25.14 -15.18 -16.13
C VAL A 70 -26.02 -15.17 -14.88
N SER A 71 -27.32 -14.88 -15.05
CA SER A 71 -28.26 -14.76 -13.91
C SER A 71 -28.38 -16.02 -13.06
N SER A 72 -28.16 -17.19 -13.65
CA SER A 72 -28.17 -18.49 -12.99
C SER A 72 -26.83 -18.88 -12.31
N ALA A 73 -25.78 -18.09 -12.49
CA ALA A 73 -24.50 -18.38 -11.88
C ALA A 73 -24.58 -18.35 -10.36
N ARG A 74 -24.06 -19.41 -9.73
CA ARG A 74 -23.99 -19.55 -8.28
C ARG A 74 -22.52 -19.55 -7.86
N TYR A 75 -22.15 -18.57 -7.06
CA TYR A 75 -20.83 -18.48 -6.46
C TYR A 75 -20.52 -19.72 -5.61
N PHE A 76 -19.31 -20.26 -5.79
CA PHE A 76 -18.81 -21.37 -5.02
C PHE A 76 -17.57 -20.97 -4.18
N ALA A 77 -16.54 -20.43 -4.87
CA ALA A 77 -15.29 -20.03 -4.25
C ALA A 77 -14.62 -18.89 -5.03
N HIS A 78 -13.54 -18.37 -4.52
CA HIS A 78 -12.63 -17.47 -5.24
C HIS A 78 -11.20 -17.73 -4.81
N GLN A 79 -10.27 -17.38 -5.70
CA GLN A 79 -8.84 -17.37 -5.44
C GLN A 79 -8.25 -16.04 -5.90
N VAL A 80 -7.46 -15.40 -5.04
CA VAL A 80 -6.73 -14.18 -5.39
C VAL A 80 -5.32 -14.58 -5.83
N SER A 81 -4.99 -14.31 -7.10
CA SER A 81 -3.72 -14.68 -7.69
C SER A 81 -2.65 -13.58 -7.62
N GLY A 82 -3.05 -12.32 -7.46
CA GLY A 82 -2.14 -11.20 -7.36
C GLY A 82 -2.79 -9.96 -6.76
N ALA A 83 -2.00 -9.12 -6.09
CA ALA A 83 -2.43 -7.83 -5.56
C ALA A 83 -1.23 -6.86 -5.54
N ILE A 84 -0.90 -6.26 -6.69
CA ILE A 84 0.17 -5.25 -6.76
C ILE A 84 -0.38 -3.93 -6.24
N SER A 85 0.39 -3.27 -5.38
CA SER A 85 0.04 -2.01 -4.74
C SER A 85 1.10 -0.95 -4.99
N LEU A 86 0.66 0.26 -5.31
CA LEU A 86 1.47 1.46 -5.40
C LEU A 86 0.86 2.52 -4.49
N GLN A 87 1.70 3.14 -3.64
CA GLN A 87 1.30 4.22 -2.75
C GLN A 87 2.18 5.45 -2.96
N ALA A 88 1.59 6.62 -2.82
CA ALA A 88 2.28 7.90 -2.76
C ALA A 88 1.76 8.68 -1.54
N ARG A 89 2.67 9.09 -0.66
CA ARG A 89 2.37 9.59 0.68
C ARG A 89 3.08 10.91 0.98
N GLY A 90 2.38 11.82 1.65
CA GLY A 90 2.97 12.95 2.35
C GLY A 90 2.99 12.67 3.85
N ILE A 91 4.11 12.92 4.47
CA ILE A 91 4.39 12.61 5.88
C ILE A 91 4.77 13.88 6.61
N TYR A 92 4.16 14.12 7.75
CA TYR A 92 4.62 15.07 8.76
C TYR A 92 5.23 14.28 9.91
N GLU A 93 6.46 14.63 10.30
CA GLU A 93 7.20 13.94 11.34
C GLU A 93 7.78 14.92 12.36
N GLU A 94 7.85 14.47 13.61
CA GLU A 94 8.39 15.25 14.73
C GLU A 94 9.23 14.35 15.64
N SER A 95 10.33 14.90 16.13
CA SER A 95 11.22 14.19 17.06
C SER A 95 10.63 14.23 18.47
N PHE A 96 10.66 13.10 19.14
CA PHE A 96 10.23 12.91 20.52
C PHE A 96 11.37 12.38 21.41
N SER A 97 12.62 12.45 20.92
CA SER A 97 13.78 11.92 21.65
C SER A 97 13.98 12.60 23.02
N GLU A 98 13.78 13.93 23.09
CA GLU A 98 13.88 14.68 24.33
C GLU A 98 12.79 14.29 25.33
N ASP A 99 11.54 14.13 24.87
CA ASP A 99 10.39 13.78 25.73
C ASP A 99 10.53 12.41 26.39
N PHE A 100 11.21 11.48 25.71
CA PHE A 100 11.46 10.12 26.20
C PHE A 100 12.87 9.93 26.77
N ASN A 101 13.66 11.00 26.91
CA ASN A 101 15.06 10.96 27.39
C ASN A 101 15.94 9.95 26.63
N ILE A 102 15.80 9.90 25.32
CA ILE A 102 16.60 9.05 24.44
C ILE A 102 17.92 9.79 24.20
N SER A 103 19.03 9.19 24.67
CA SER A 103 20.36 9.75 24.57
C SER A 103 21.17 9.26 23.37
N GLU A 104 20.76 8.15 22.78
CA GLU A 104 21.39 7.55 21.60
C GLU A 104 20.36 7.37 20.50
N GLY A 105 20.66 7.85 19.29
CA GLY A 105 19.73 7.81 18.16
C GLY A 105 18.59 8.82 18.25
N GLU A 106 17.61 8.67 17.37
CA GLU A 106 16.46 9.57 17.27
C GLU A 106 15.14 8.81 17.16
N LEU A 107 14.19 9.13 18.04
CA LEU A 107 12.81 8.65 17.98
C LEU A 107 11.93 9.72 17.33
N THR A 108 11.32 9.40 16.20
CA THR A 108 10.32 10.25 15.56
C THR A 108 8.94 9.61 15.59
N VAL A 109 7.92 10.44 15.73
CA VAL A 109 6.52 10.07 15.50
C VAL A 109 6.05 10.81 14.27
N TYR A 110 5.29 10.15 13.43
CA TYR A 110 4.81 10.75 12.20
C TYR A 110 3.35 10.39 11.92
N ALA A 111 2.72 11.28 11.17
CA ALA A 111 1.40 11.07 10.62
C ALA A 111 1.38 11.51 9.15
N GLY A 112 0.50 10.93 8.36
CA GLY A 112 0.46 11.29 6.95
C GLY A 112 -0.84 10.94 6.26
N LEU A 113 -0.90 11.46 5.04
CA LEU A 113 -1.97 11.23 4.08
C LEU A 113 -1.35 10.70 2.79
N GLY A 114 -2.07 9.83 2.10
CA GLY A 114 -1.61 9.28 0.84
C GLY A 114 -2.73 8.86 -0.08
N LEU A 115 -2.31 8.37 -1.23
CA LEU A 115 -3.15 7.72 -2.23
C LEU A 115 -2.59 6.34 -2.51
N GLN A 116 -3.46 5.36 -2.58
CA GLN A 116 -3.09 3.99 -2.94
C GLN A 116 -3.88 3.53 -4.14
N VAL A 117 -3.17 2.91 -5.09
CA VAL A 117 -3.74 2.13 -6.18
C VAL A 117 -3.35 0.69 -5.98
N ARG A 118 -4.31 -0.22 -6.10
CA ARG A 118 -4.06 -1.64 -6.00
C ARG A 118 -4.75 -2.37 -7.14
N SER A 119 -4.01 -3.21 -7.86
CA SER A 119 -4.54 -4.10 -8.89
C SER A 119 -4.62 -5.52 -8.34
N VAL A 120 -5.81 -6.09 -8.31
CA VAL A 120 -6.09 -7.41 -7.75
C VAL A 120 -6.62 -8.33 -8.84
N SER A 121 -5.96 -9.46 -9.05
CA SER A 121 -6.43 -10.51 -9.98
C SER A 121 -7.13 -11.60 -9.18
N ILE A 122 -8.36 -11.93 -9.57
CA ILE A 122 -9.25 -12.83 -8.85
C ILE A 122 -9.85 -13.83 -9.82
N ASP A 123 -9.78 -15.12 -9.47
CA ASP A 123 -10.47 -16.20 -10.15
C ASP A 123 -11.70 -16.59 -9.34
N TYR A 124 -12.87 -16.42 -9.92
CA TYR A 124 -14.14 -16.83 -9.35
C TYR A 124 -14.54 -18.20 -9.87
N PHE A 125 -14.86 -19.09 -8.95
CA PHE A 125 -15.37 -20.42 -9.22
C PHE A 125 -16.89 -20.41 -9.02
N TYR A 126 -17.64 -20.80 -10.05
CA TYR A 126 -19.09 -20.82 -9.99
C TYR A 126 -19.66 -21.97 -10.79
N ASN A 127 -20.90 -22.32 -10.51
CA ASN A 127 -21.64 -23.31 -11.28
C ASN A 127 -22.95 -22.72 -11.84
N THR A 128 -23.46 -23.34 -12.89
CA THR A 128 -24.75 -22.99 -13.47
C THR A 128 -25.68 -24.22 -13.44
N PRO A 129 -26.91 -24.11 -12.89
CA PRO A 129 -27.82 -25.25 -12.72
C PRO A 129 -28.33 -25.86 -14.04
N ASN A 130 -28.14 -25.22 -15.19
CA ASN A 130 -28.64 -25.62 -16.48
C ASN A 130 -27.65 -26.42 -17.36
N ALA A 131 -26.52 -26.82 -16.84
CA ALA A 131 -25.62 -27.73 -17.53
C ALA A 131 -26.25 -29.13 -17.53
N THR A 132 -26.59 -29.64 -18.69
CA THR A 132 -27.38 -30.88 -18.91
C THR A 132 -26.67 -32.16 -18.47
N GLU A 133 -25.44 -32.10 -18.02
CA GLU A 133 -24.67 -33.24 -17.47
C GLU A 133 -23.70 -32.71 -16.40
N GLY A 134 -24.02 -32.96 -15.12
CA GLY A 134 -23.14 -32.71 -13.99
C GLY A 134 -22.76 -31.25 -13.78
N ALA A 135 -22.80 -30.73 -12.55
CA ALA A 135 -22.41 -29.37 -12.25
C ALA A 135 -20.97 -29.08 -12.73
N THR A 136 -20.84 -28.47 -13.90
CA THR A 136 -19.53 -28.10 -14.43
C THR A 136 -19.07 -26.88 -13.68
N GLU A 137 -17.96 -27.02 -12.98
CA GLU A 137 -17.27 -25.90 -12.37
C GLU A 137 -16.73 -24.98 -13.46
N LEU A 138 -17.14 -23.71 -13.43
CA LEU A 138 -16.72 -22.69 -14.37
C LEU A 138 -15.81 -21.70 -13.61
N ILE A 139 -14.81 -21.21 -14.32
CA ILE A 139 -13.84 -20.24 -13.78
C ILE A 139 -13.98 -18.94 -14.56
N GLU A 140 -14.08 -17.83 -13.85
CA GLU A 140 -14.03 -16.50 -14.41
C GLU A 140 -12.96 -15.67 -13.75
N SER A 141 -11.92 -15.31 -14.52
CA SER A 141 -10.85 -14.43 -14.07
C SER A 141 -11.24 -12.97 -14.26
N ARG A 142 -11.10 -12.19 -13.20
CA ARG A 142 -11.35 -10.74 -13.21
C ARG A 142 -10.17 -10.00 -12.64
N SER A 143 -9.89 -8.81 -13.17
CA SER A 143 -8.98 -7.85 -12.57
C SER A 143 -9.79 -6.73 -11.95
N ASN A 144 -9.52 -6.43 -10.69
CA ASN A 144 -10.13 -5.34 -9.94
C ASN A 144 -9.08 -4.28 -9.63
N ILE A 145 -9.44 -3.01 -9.76
CA ILE A 145 -8.58 -1.89 -9.40
C ILE A 145 -9.20 -1.18 -8.22
N ASP A 146 -8.58 -1.31 -7.07
CA ASP A 146 -8.93 -0.58 -5.86
C ASP A 146 -8.12 0.73 -5.84
N PHE A 147 -8.78 1.84 -5.57
CA PHE A 147 -8.14 3.14 -5.45
C PHE A 147 -8.79 3.92 -4.31
N GLY A 148 -7.97 4.63 -3.55
CA GLY A 148 -8.50 5.49 -2.50
C GLY A 148 -7.44 6.24 -1.71
N PRO A 149 -7.88 7.23 -0.91
CA PRO A 149 -7.05 7.90 0.06
C PRO A 149 -6.74 6.99 1.25
N GLU A 150 -5.57 7.20 1.83
CA GLU A 150 -5.14 6.58 3.07
C GLU A 150 -4.72 7.63 4.10
N ILE A 151 -4.92 7.28 5.37
CA ILE A 151 -4.37 8.01 6.51
C ILE A 151 -3.56 7.03 7.35
N PHE A 152 -2.48 7.49 7.93
CA PHE A 152 -1.62 6.64 8.76
C PHE A 152 -0.89 7.43 9.82
N ILE A 153 -0.46 6.71 10.84
CA ILE A 153 0.40 7.17 11.91
C ILE A 153 1.47 6.11 12.16
N GLY A 154 2.66 6.54 12.53
CA GLY A 154 3.74 5.63 12.81
C GLY A 154 4.82 6.25 13.68
N SER A 155 5.81 5.44 13.97
CA SER A 155 7.02 5.86 14.66
C SER A 155 8.23 5.24 13.97
N SER A 156 9.34 5.98 13.94
CA SER A 156 10.63 5.51 13.46
C SER A 156 11.69 5.75 14.51
N TYR A 157 12.61 4.81 14.62
CA TYR A 157 13.81 4.96 15.40
C TYR A 157 15.04 4.93 14.49
N TYR A 158 15.83 5.99 14.53
CA TYR A 158 17.06 6.15 13.76
C TYR A 158 18.25 5.86 14.66
N PHE A 159 19.10 4.93 14.23
CA PHE A 159 20.31 4.58 14.99
C PHE A 159 21.40 5.61 14.73
N GLU A 160 22.12 6.00 15.78
CA GLU A 160 23.19 7.01 15.69
C GLU A 160 24.39 6.49 14.91
N ASP A 161 24.84 5.27 15.23
CA ASP A 161 26.05 4.67 14.65
C ASP A 161 25.82 3.93 13.33
N LEU A 162 24.57 3.75 12.92
CA LEU A 162 24.24 2.96 11.74
C LEU A 162 23.33 3.75 10.80
N PRO A 163 23.57 3.73 9.50
CA PRO A 163 22.73 4.42 8.53
C PRO A 163 21.42 3.65 8.28
N ILE A 164 20.75 3.26 9.36
CA ILE A 164 19.47 2.54 9.30
C ILE A 164 18.45 3.12 10.26
N SER A 165 17.20 2.97 9.93
CA SER A 165 16.07 3.19 10.83
C SER A 165 15.12 2.00 10.80
N ILE A 166 14.43 1.76 11.90
CA ILE A 166 13.29 0.84 11.98
C ILE A 166 12.02 1.64 12.15
N PHE A 167 10.91 1.13 11.67
CA PHE A 167 9.62 1.81 11.80
C PHE A 167 8.48 0.83 12.05
N VAL A 168 7.44 1.35 12.69
CA VAL A 168 6.14 0.71 12.86
C VAL A 168 5.05 1.69 12.43
N GLU A 169 4.00 1.20 11.79
CA GLU A 169 2.95 2.02 11.20
C GLU A 169 1.59 1.34 11.27
N LEU A 170 0.56 2.14 11.51
CA LEU A 170 -0.84 1.76 11.43
C LEU A 170 -1.60 2.78 10.59
N GLY A 171 -2.58 2.34 9.82
CA GLY A 171 -3.34 3.22 8.97
C GLY A 171 -4.64 2.61 8.46
N PHE A 172 -5.34 3.40 7.67
CA PHE A 172 -6.58 3.02 7.02
C PHE A 172 -6.59 3.48 5.57
N LEU A 173 -6.93 2.55 4.69
CA LEU A 173 -7.27 2.83 3.30
C LEU A 173 -8.79 2.92 3.17
N THR A 174 -9.28 3.95 2.51
CA THR A 174 -10.67 4.09 2.12
C THR A 174 -10.79 3.87 0.62
N GLU A 175 -11.25 2.69 0.22
CA GLU A 175 -11.52 2.37 -1.18
C GLU A 175 -12.78 3.10 -1.66
N ILE A 176 -12.70 3.75 -2.84
CA ILE A 176 -13.77 4.59 -3.36
C ILE A 176 -14.25 4.21 -4.77
N VAL A 177 -13.59 3.27 -5.46
CA VAL A 177 -13.87 2.97 -6.88
C VAL A 177 -15.08 2.06 -7.03
N ASP A 178 -15.08 0.86 -6.45
CA ASP A 178 -16.19 -0.09 -6.60
C ASP A 178 -17.29 0.14 -5.57
N ARG A 179 -16.89 0.43 -4.37
CA ARG A 179 -17.76 0.80 -3.25
C ARG A 179 -16.92 1.34 -2.10
N LEU A 180 -17.54 2.17 -1.29
CA LEU A 180 -16.89 2.65 -0.07
C LEU A 180 -16.56 1.46 0.85
N HIS A 181 -15.26 1.20 1.04
CA HIS A 181 -14.76 0.15 1.93
C HIS A 181 -13.56 0.65 2.71
N LEU A 182 -13.64 0.53 4.03
CA LEU A 182 -12.55 0.90 4.93
C LEU A 182 -11.71 -0.35 5.24
N LYS A 183 -10.41 -0.28 4.99
CA LYS A 183 -9.45 -1.34 5.23
C LYS A 183 -8.36 -0.86 6.19
N GLY A 184 -8.22 -1.55 7.34
CA GLY A 184 -7.09 -1.36 8.24
C GLY A 184 -5.79 -1.89 7.61
N GLN A 185 -4.71 -1.15 7.79
CA GLN A 185 -3.37 -1.51 7.33
C GLN A 185 -2.39 -1.36 8.48
N GLY A 186 -1.33 -2.17 8.46
CA GLY A 186 -0.26 -2.06 9.44
C GLY A 186 1.02 -2.62 8.88
N ALA A 187 2.14 -2.06 9.29
CA ALA A 187 3.44 -2.52 8.85
C ALA A 187 4.55 -2.23 9.86
N ILE A 188 5.59 -3.00 9.74
CA ILE A 188 6.90 -2.76 10.32
C ILE A 188 7.93 -2.81 9.22
N GLY A 189 9.08 -2.16 9.41
CA GLY A 189 10.12 -2.24 8.41
C GLY A 189 11.43 -1.63 8.85
N VAL A 190 12.37 -1.69 7.92
CA VAL A 190 13.70 -1.13 8.06
C VAL A 190 14.02 -0.28 6.84
N ARG A 191 14.65 0.87 7.04
CA ARG A 191 15.12 1.75 5.97
C ARG A 191 16.63 1.98 6.12
N TYR A 192 17.32 1.97 5.01
CA TYR A 192 18.72 2.39 4.88
C TYR A 192 18.76 3.86 4.46
N LEU A 193 19.54 4.66 5.17
CA LEU A 193 19.71 6.09 4.96
C LEU A 193 20.92 6.34 4.05
N PHE A 194 20.76 7.17 3.04
CA PHE A 194 21.83 7.50 2.10
C PHE A 194 21.66 8.92 1.55
N GLY A 195 22.74 9.47 1.01
CA GLY A 195 22.80 10.86 0.57
C GLY A 195 23.34 11.75 1.72
N ASN A 196 24.12 12.73 1.35
CA ASN A 196 24.65 13.76 2.24
C ASN A 196 23.99 15.09 1.88
#